data_ab79b3e1fb1f1fd421683537c06b3ba8
#
_entry.id   ab79b3e1fb1f1fd421683537c06b3ba8
#
_cell.length_a   1.000
_cell.length_b   1.000
_cell.length_c   1.000
_cell.angle_alpha   90.00
_cell.angle_beta   90.00
_cell.angle_gamma   90.00
#
_symmetry.space_group_name_H-M   'P 1'
#
loop_
_entity.id
_entity.type
_entity.pdbx_description
1 polymer ?
#
loop_
_entity_poly.entity_id
_entity_poly.type
_entity_poly.pdbx_seq_one_letter_code
_entity_poly.pdbx_strand_id
1 'polypeptide(L)'
;MVVAVNKWDTEDAKQEKLKDLRQSFERLLPQLRGAPLVTVSAKTGKGLDRLQQAIMRAHEVWNRRVSTAQLNRWLTGMLEQHPPPAPGGKRIKMRYMTQVKTRPPAFVVMTSHPDQMPESYKRYLINGLRVDFDMPGT
;
A
#
# COMPACT_ATOMS: atom_id res chain seq x y z
N MET A 1 -0.77 6.13 5.42
CA MET A 1 0.33 6.72 6.21
C MET A 1 0.95 7.89 5.47
N VAL A 2 1.31 8.95 6.19
CA VAL A 2 2.03 10.11 5.66
C VAL A 2 3.27 10.31 6.52
N VAL A 3 4.42 10.51 5.89
CA VAL A 3 5.68 10.78 6.59
C VAL A 3 6.03 12.25 6.42
N ALA A 4 6.11 12.99 7.53
CA ALA A 4 6.50 14.38 7.54
C ALA A 4 7.95 14.51 8.02
N VAL A 5 8.78 15.21 7.22
CA VAL A 5 10.15 15.52 7.59
C VAL A 5 10.22 16.98 7.99
N ASN A 6 10.34 17.24 9.29
CA ASN A 6 10.36 18.57 9.87
C ASN A 6 11.77 19.19 9.83
N LYS A 7 11.84 20.48 10.14
CA LYS A 7 13.09 21.27 10.17
C LYS A 7 13.80 21.31 8.83
N TRP A 8 13.06 21.25 7.74
CA TRP A 8 13.61 21.25 6.39
C TRP A 8 14.31 22.58 6.02
N ASP A 9 13.94 23.66 6.70
CA ASP A 9 14.56 24.98 6.55
C ASP A 9 16.04 25.03 6.99
N THR A 10 16.46 24.09 7.86
CA THR A 10 17.83 24.01 8.37
C THR A 10 18.75 23.13 7.53
N GLU A 11 18.21 22.45 6.53
CA GLU A 11 18.96 21.49 5.73
C GLU A 11 19.66 22.15 4.55
N ASP A 12 20.96 21.84 4.39
CA ASP A 12 21.71 22.08 3.17
C ASP A 12 21.56 20.87 2.23
N ALA A 13 21.79 21.02 0.94
CA ALA A 13 21.69 19.94 -0.04
C ALA A 13 20.35 19.17 0.03
N LYS A 14 19.25 19.91 0.03
CA LYS A 14 17.89 19.39 0.28
C LYS A 14 17.49 18.24 -0.63
N GLN A 15 17.84 18.29 -1.91
CA GLN A 15 17.44 17.25 -2.87
C GLN A 15 18.16 15.93 -2.63
N GLU A 16 19.43 15.96 -2.29
CA GLU A 16 20.21 14.77 -1.94
C GLU A 16 19.68 14.11 -0.67
N LYS A 17 19.40 14.93 0.35
CA LYS A 17 18.81 14.46 1.62
C LYS A 17 17.46 13.81 1.39
N LEU A 18 16.61 14.39 0.56
CA LEU A 18 15.29 13.86 0.25
C LEU A 18 15.40 12.51 -0.46
N LYS A 19 16.31 12.40 -1.42
CA LYS A 19 16.57 11.15 -2.13
C LYS A 19 17.04 10.05 -1.18
N ASP A 20 17.98 10.36 -0.29
CA ASP A 20 18.52 9.42 0.70
C ASP A 20 17.43 8.96 1.67
N LEU A 21 16.58 9.88 2.14
CA LEU A 21 15.48 9.56 3.03
C LEU A 21 14.45 8.63 2.36
N ARG A 22 14.10 8.88 1.09
CA ARG A 22 13.20 8.02 0.34
C ARG A 22 13.76 6.62 0.16
N GLN A 23 15.03 6.52 -0.21
CA GLN A 23 15.70 5.23 -0.38
C GLN A 23 15.76 4.45 0.93
N SER A 24 16.12 5.12 2.03
CA SER A 24 16.16 4.50 3.36
C SER A 24 14.78 4.01 3.78
N PHE A 25 13.74 4.80 3.57
CA PHE A 25 12.37 4.47 3.92
C PHE A 25 11.88 3.24 3.14
N GLU A 26 12.11 3.20 1.83
CA GLU A 26 11.72 2.08 0.99
C GLU A 26 12.48 0.80 1.35
N ARG A 27 13.75 0.92 1.71
CA ARG A 27 14.59 -0.22 2.10
C ARG A 27 14.19 -0.78 3.45
N LEU A 28 13.96 0.07 4.45
CA LEU A 28 13.70 -0.33 5.83
C LEU A 28 12.25 -0.70 6.07
N LEU A 29 11.32 -0.08 5.35
CA LEU A 29 9.88 -0.27 5.52
C LEU A 29 9.20 -0.55 4.18
N PRO A 30 9.55 -1.66 3.51
CA PRO A 30 8.98 -1.96 2.20
C PRO A 30 7.45 -2.18 2.23
N GLN A 31 6.90 -2.55 3.37
CA GLN A 31 5.45 -2.73 3.55
C GLN A 31 4.68 -1.42 3.46
N LEU A 32 5.36 -0.28 3.60
CA LEU A 32 4.75 1.05 3.50
C LEU A 32 5.12 1.78 2.21
N ARG A 33 5.55 1.03 1.21
CA ARG A 33 5.89 1.58 -0.10
C ARG A 33 4.74 2.39 -0.66
N GLY A 34 5.05 3.57 -1.20
CA GLY A 34 4.05 4.47 -1.74
C GLY A 34 3.47 5.45 -0.72
N ALA A 35 3.86 5.37 0.56
CA ALA A 35 3.47 6.38 1.54
C ALA A 35 4.07 7.74 1.15
N PRO A 36 3.28 8.83 1.12
CA PRO A 36 3.81 10.14 0.76
C PRO A 36 4.81 10.65 1.80
N LEU A 37 5.92 11.19 1.30
CA LEU A 37 6.96 11.84 2.10
C LEU A 37 6.88 13.34 1.84
N VAL A 38 6.58 14.12 2.87
CA VAL A 38 6.39 15.57 2.75
C VAL A 38 7.41 16.29 3.62
N THR A 39 8.18 17.21 3.01
CA THR A 39 9.12 18.03 3.74
C THR A 39 8.43 19.30 4.24
N VAL A 40 8.60 19.60 5.52
CA VAL A 40 7.93 20.72 6.18
C VAL A 40 8.90 21.49 7.09
N SER A 41 8.55 22.74 7.37
CA SER A 41 9.16 23.53 8.44
C SER A 41 8.06 24.13 9.32
N ALA A 42 7.93 23.65 10.52
CA ALA A 42 6.98 24.18 11.49
C ALA A 42 7.31 25.64 11.84
N LYS A 43 8.59 26.01 11.78
CA LYS A 43 9.06 27.37 12.07
C LYS A 43 8.63 28.37 10.99
N THR A 44 8.78 28.03 9.71
CA THR A 44 8.49 28.92 8.59
C THR A 44 7.11 28.71 7.99
N GLY A 45 6.45 27.60 8.29
CA GLY A 45 5.18 27.20 7.69
C GLY A 45 5.28 26.61 6.30
N LYS A 46 6.49 26.46 5.74
CA LYS A 46 6.67 25.88 4.41
C LYS A 46 6.31 24.39 4.40
N GLY A 47 5.57 23.98 3.38
CA GLY A 47 5.19 22.58 3.17
C GLY A 47 3.97 22.14 3.98
N LEU A 48 3.44 22.95 4.87
CA LEU A 48 2.27 22.59 5.70
C LEU A 48 1.03 22.36 4.85
N ASP A 49 0.82 23.16 3.79
CA ASP A 49 -0.29 22.96 2.86
C ASP A 49 -0.20 21.61 2.15
N ARG A 50 1.00 21.22 1.71
CA ARG A 50 1.24 19.91 1.09
C ARG A 50 1.02 18.78 2.07
N LEU A 51 1.43 18.97 3.34
CA LEU A 51 1.18 18.01 4.40
C LEU A 51 -0.30 17.82 4.62
N GLN A 52 -1.09 18.90 4.68
CA GLN A 52 -2.54 18.84 4.83
C GLN A 52 -3.18 18.07 3.67
N GLN A 53 -2.81 18.36 2.44
CA GLN A 53 -3.30 17.66 1.26
C GLN A 53 -2.96 16.16 1.31
N ALA A 54 -1.74 15.81 1.72
CA ALA A 54 -1.32 14.42 1.86
C ALA A 54 -2.12 13.68 2.94
N ILE A 55 -2.41 14.34 4.06
CA ILE A 55 -3.24 13.78 5.14
C ILE A 55 -4.67 13.53 4.64
N MET A 56 -5.25 14.50 3.94
CA MET A 56 -6.61 14.37 3.41
C MET A 56 -6.71 13.23 2.40
N ARG A 57 -5.73 13.10 1.52
CA ARG A 57 -5.67 12.00 0.56
C ARG A 57 -5.50 10.64 1.25
N ALA A 58 -4.63 10.57 2.25
CA ALA A 58 -4.45 9.34 3.04
C ALA A 58 -5.74 8.95 3.76
N HIS A 59 -6.49 9.91 4.26
CA HIS A 59 -7.78 9.69 4.90
C HIS A 59 -8.82 9.14 3.91
N GLU A 60 -8.86 9.68 2.69
CA GLU A 60 -9.70 9.17 1.61
C GLU A 60 -9.41 7.71 1.29
N VAL A 61 -8.12 7.38 1.11
CA VAL A 61 -7.66 6.01 0.84
C VAL A 61 -8.03 5.09 2.02
N TRP A 62 -7.84 5.56 3.23
CA TRP A 62 -8.12 4.81 4.46
C TRP A 62 -9.61 4.44 4.59
N ASN A 63 -10.48 5.27 4.06
CA ASN A 63 -11.94 5.06 4.08
C ASN A 63 -12.48 4.42 2.81
N ARG A 64 -11.63 4.11 1.82
CA ARG A 64 -12.06 3.59 0.53
C ARG A 64 -12.69 2.23 0.65
N ARG A 65 -13.81 2.06 -0.03
CA ARG A 65 -14.52 0.80 -0.10
C ARG A 65 -14.62 0.35 -1.57
N VAL A 66 -14.29 -0.91 -1.80
CA VAL A 66 -14.38 -1.53 -3.12
C VAL A 66 -15.50 -2.56 -3.09
N SER A 67 -16.35 -2.58 -4.12
CA SER A 67 -17.45 -3.54 -4.20
C SER A 67 -16.94 -4.98 -4.34
N THR A 68 -17.69 -5.93 -3.79
CA THR A 68 -17.37 -7.35 -3.89
C THR A 68 -17.26 -7.82 -5.35
N ALA A 69 -18.13 -7.33 -6.23
CA ALA A 69 -18.08 -7.67 -7.64
C ALA A 69 -16.79 -7.22 -8.32
N GLN A 70 -16.35 -5.99 -8.04
CA GLN A 70 -15.07 -5.49 -8.57
C GLN A 70 -13.88 -6.28 -8.05
N LEU A 71 -13.87 -6.61 -6.75
CA LEU A 71 -12.81 -7.40 -6.13
C LEU A 71 -12.69 -8.79 -6.75
N ASN A 72 -13.80 -9.45 -6.99
CA ASN A 72 -13.78 -10.80 -7.58
C ASN A 72 -13.33 -10.79 -9.03
N ARG A 73 -13.73 -9.79 -9.81
CA ARG A 73 -13.23 -9.61 -11.19
C ARG A 73 -11.72 -9.33 -11.20
N TRP A 74 -11.28 -8.47 -10.31
CA TRP A 74 -9.86 -8.16 -10.15
C TRP A 74 -9.05 -9.41 -9.76
N LEU A 75 -9.56 -10.18 -8.79
CA LEU A 75 -8.90 -11.40 -8.32
C LEU A 75 -8.76 -12.41 -9.46
N THR A 76 -9.79 -12.61 -10.27
CA THR A 76 -9.74 -13.49 -11.44
C THR A 76 -8.63 -13.09 -12.39
N GLY A 77 -8.51 -11.79 -12.71
CA GLY A 77 -7.44 -11.27 -13.56
C GLY A 77 -6.05 -11.48 -12.99
N MET A 78 -5.89 -11.27 -11.69
CA MET A 78 -4.60 -11.48 -11.00
C MET A 78 -4.18 -12.95 -11.01
N LEU A 79 -5.12 -13.87 -10.81
CA LEU A 79 -4.87 -15.31 -10.85
C LEU A 79 -4.51 -15.80 -12.27
N GLU A 80 -5.07 -15.18 -13.30
CA GLU A 80 -4.73 -15.48 -14.69
C GLU A 80 -3.32 -15.04 -15.05
N GLN A 81 -2.90 -13.87 -14.58
CA GLN A 81 -1.55 -13.36 -14.84
C GLN A 81 -0.47 -14.18 -14.13
N HIS A 82 -0.69 -14.52 -12.88
CA HIS A 82 0.24 -15.30 -12.07
C HIS A 82 -0.55 -16.31 -11.25
N PRO A 83 -0.70 -17.55 -11.75
CA PRO A 83 -1.42 -18.59 -11.01
C PRO A 83 -0.78 -18.85 -9.66
N PRO A 84 -1.59 -19.17 -8.62
CA PRO A 84 -1.02 -19.50 -7.32
C PRO A 84 -0.20 -20.77 -7.39
N PRO A 85 0.82 -20.91 -6.50
CA PRO A 85 1.63 -22.12 -6.47
C PRO A 85 0.81 -23.35 -6.12
N ALA A 86 1.31 -24.52 -6.54
CA ALA A 86 0.67 -25.80 -6.26
C ALA A 86 1.59 -26.65 -5.36
N PRO A 87 1.70 -26.35 -4.05
CA PRO A 87 2.56 -27.09 -3.14
C PRO A 87 2.10 -28.54 -3.02
N GLY A 88 3.05 -29.47 -3.14
CA GLY A 88 2.75 -30.90 -3.10
C GLY A 88 1.87 -31.38 -4.24
N GLY A 89 1.80 -30.68 -5.37
CA GLY A 89 0.97 -31.00 -6.51
C GLY A 89 -0.50 -30.63 -6.37
N LYS A 90 -0.88 -30.03 -5.24
CA LYS A 90 -2.26 -29.56 -5.00
C LYS A 90 -2.36 -28.07 -5.30
N ARG A 91 -3.23 -27.73 -6.27
CA ARG A 91 -3.44 -26.33 -6.64
C ARG A 91 -4.23 -25.61 -5.54
N ILE A 92 -3.73 -24.46 -5.10
CA ILE A 92 -4.46 -23.57 -4.20
C ILE A 92 -5.52 -22.84 -5.01
N LYS A 93 -6.78 -22.93 -4.59
CA LYS A 93 -7.92 -22.26 -5.25
C LYS A 93 -8.38 -21.10 -4.42
N MET A 94 -8.34 -19.89 -4.99
CA MET A 94 -8.94 -18.69 -4.41
C MET A 94 -10.29 -18.50 -5.07
N ARG A 95 -11.37 -18.54 -4.27
CA ARG A 95 -12.75 -18.62 -4.80
C ARG A 95 -13.51 -17.31 -4.68
N TYR A 96 -13.20 -16.52 -3.67
CA TYR A 96 -14.01 -15.36 -3.33
C TYR A 96 -13.18 -14.35 -2.52
N MET A 97 -13.46 -13.07 -2.75
CA MET A 97 -12.83 -11.98 -2.02
C MET A 97 -13.83 -10.90 -1.69
N THR A 98 -13.74 -10.33 -0.49
CA THR A 98 -14.58 -9.23 -0.07
C THR A 98 -13.83 -8.29 0.86
N GLN A 99 -14.23 -7.03 0.88
CA GLN A 99 -13.73 -6.04 1.83
C GLN A 99 -14.60 -6.07 3.08
N VAL A 100 -14.02 -6.44 4.21
CA VAL A 100 -14.75 -6.60 5.47
C VAL A 100 -14.81 -5.33 6.30
N LYS A 101 -13.87 -4.41 6.11
CA LYS A 101 -13.87 -3.14 6.82
C LYS A 101 -13.06 -2.08 6.08
N THR A 102 -13.29 -0.82 6.49
CA THR A 102 -12.44 0.34 6.18
C THR A 102 -11.70 0.77 7.43
N ARG A 103 -10.78 1.73 7.31
CA ARG A 103 -10.05 2.37 8.43
C ARG A 103 -9.15 1.44 9.24
N PRO A 104 -8.15 0.78 8.68
CA PRO A 104 -7.75 0.73 7.27
C PRO A 104 -8.57 -0.30 6.49
N PRO A 105 -8.49 -0.28 5.16
CA PRO A 105 -9.14 -1.30 4.35
C PRO A 105 -8.60 -2.69 4.68
N ALA A 106 -9.50 -3.62 4.92
CA ALA A 106 -9.16 -5.01 5.19
C ALA A 106 -9.99 -5.93 4.30
N PHE A 107 -9.33 -6.93 3.75
CA PHE A 107 -9.91 -7.84 2.77
C PHE A 107 -9.79 -9.28 3.25
N VAL A 108 -10.77 -10.08 2.91
CA VAL A 108 -10.76 -11.52 3.17
C VAL A 108 -10.82 -12.25 1.84
N VAL A 109 -9.93 -13.20 1.66
CA VAL A 109 -9.90 -14.08 0.49
C VAL A 109 -10.21 -15.50 0.96
N MET A 110 -11.26 -16.08 0.41
CA MET A 110 -11.59 -17.47 0.66
C MET A 110 -10.74 -18.36 -0.23
N THR A 111 -9.89 -19.15 0.37
CA THR A 111 -8.94 -19.99 -0.36
C THR A 111 -8.89 -21.39 0.23
N SER A 112 -8.57 -22.38 -0.62
CA SER A 112 -8.16 -23.70 -0.14
C SER A 112 -6.73 -23.64 0.38
N HIS A 113 -6.41 -24.35 1.44
CA HIS A 113 -5.06 -24.44 2.01
C HIS A 113 -4.42 -23.08 2.34
N PRO A 114 -5.07 -22.22 3.18
CA PRO A 114 -4.53 -20.88 3.49
C PRO A 114 -3.18 -20.91 4.20
N ASP A 115 -2.90 -21.97 4.95
CA ASP A 115 -1.65 -22.19 5.66
C ASP A 115 -0.46 -22.50 4.71
N GLN A 116 -0.72 -22.91 3.49
CA GLN A 116 0.29 -23.21 2.48
C GLN A 116 0.54 -22.05 1.51
N MET A 117 -0.14 -20.94 1.70
CA MET A 117 0.01 -19.76 0.84
C MET A 117 1.37 -19.06 1.13
N PRO A 118 2.26 -18.92 0.13
CA PRO A 118 3.52 -18.23 0.33
C PRO A 118 3.34 -16.74 0.62
N GLU A 119 4.20 -16.17 1.45
CA GLU A 119 4.20 -14.74 1.73
C GLU A 119 4.44 -13.90 0.48
N SER A 120 5.28 -14.39 -0.45
CA SER A 120 5.53 -13.71 -1.72
C SER A 120 4.26 -13.54 -2.55
N TYR A 121 3.38 -14.52 -2.55
CA TYR A 121 2.11 -14.45 -3.27
C TYR A 121 1.14 -13.49 -2.59
N LYS A 122 1.09 -13.48 -1.26
CA LYS A 122 0.31 -12.50 -0.49
C LYS A 122 0.76 -11.08 -0.81
N ARG A 123 2.07 -10.84 -0.87
CA ARG A 123 2.63 -9.52 -1.26
C ARG A 123 2.23 -9.12 -2.67
N TYR A 124 2.24 -10.07 -3.59
CA TYR A 124 1.81 -9.84 -4.97
C TYR A 124 0.38 -9.32 -5.01
N LEU A 125 -0.53 -9.96 -4.29
CA LEU A 125 -1.93 -9.53 -4.20
C LEU A 125 -2.08 -8.17 -3.51
N ILE A 126 -1.37 -7.94 -2.41
CA ILE A 126 -1.42 -6.68 -1.67
C ILE A 126 -0.91 -5.52 -2.54
N ASN A 127 0.21 -5.71 -3.23
CA ASN A 127 0.75 -4.69 -4.12
C ASN A 127 -0.17 -4.41 -5.30
N GLY A 128 -0.80 -5.45 -5.85
CA GLY A 128 -1.81 -5.30 -6.90
C GLY A 128 -3.02 -4.48 -6.44
N LEU A 129 -3.51 -4.73 -5.23
CA LEU A 129 -4.59 -3.93 -4.63
C LEU A 129 -4.21 -2.46 -4.50
N ARG A 130 -3.01 -2.18 -4.02
CA ARG A 130 -2.53 -0.81 -3.86
C ARG A 130 -2.47 -0.05 -5.17
N VAL A 131 -1.99 -0.71 -6.22
CA VAL A 131 -1.84 -0.09 -7.56
C VAL A 131 -3.18 0.02 -8.27
N ASP A 132 -3.93 -1.08 -8.36
CA ASP A 132 -5.13 -1.16 -9.19
C ASP A 132 -6.32 -0.39 -8.59
N PHE A 133 -6.38 -0.26 -7.26
CA PHE A 133 -7.43 0.49 -6.56
C PHE A 133 -6.91 1.80 -5.96
N ASP A 134 -5.70 2.24 -6.33
CA ASP A 134 -5.09 3.50 -5.91
C ASP A 134 -5.12 3.69 -4.38
N MET A 135 -4.51 2.75 -3.66
CA MET A 135 -4.43 2.78 -2.19
C MET A 135 -2.97 2.78 -1.71
N PRO A 136 -2.13 3.75 -2.12
CA PRO A 136 -0.73 3.78 -1.72
C PRO A 136 -0.55 4.07 -0.23
N GLY A 137 0.42 3.44 0.38
CA GLY A 137 0.79 3.72 1.76
C GLY A 137 -0.17 3.19 2.83
N THR A 138 -1.02 2.24 2.46
CA THR A 138 -2.02 1.67 3.37
C THR A 138 -1.79 0.20 3.60
#